data_314a7e43d9ec9c9be1d010308dc61d6f
#
_entry.id   314a7e43d9ec9c9be1d010308dc61d6f
#
_cell.length_a   1.000
_cell.length_b   1.000
_cell.length_c   1.000
_cell.angle_alpha   90.00
_cell.angle_beta   90.00
_cell.angle_gamma   90.00
#
_symmetry.space_group_name_H-M   'P 1'
#
loop_
_entity.id
_entity.type
_entity.pdbx_description
1 polymer ?
#
loop_
_entity_poly.entity_id
_entity_poly.type
_entity_poly.pdbx_seq_one_letter_code
_entity_poly.pdbx_strand_id
1 'polypeptide(L)'
;MVYCFHYHYRLPSETTGRSDEPIRSTPLDKAMKKTPEKKMTKPKRPASAQRIRRILILSYLAITLVAVAASSIPVLLLSSNALKNKVTSLLYTYTSQLVQNSDTYLSGYESQVLLLFADSSALQYDPDDASLSQETRNATENRLKNTLQRIRVMKNYGDLFLVSPSNHLIGTPSLYTQAKYGTMLYSTFHDALVESGGESVWLPVLGKDNSRIYYVRELNPQLLLITSVYAMDFTNVFVTPVDFSDICVRLISQDHTVIYSTTSDDIGQPLPEEIEKRLGEHPNSAFFSQDYLISEAESSHGFTVVCSVAAKEILSDVYDLRLLTLTIAGVTLFLAVLISFLLSRKITKPLAVVMDNLHQRAEYDLLTNLLDKKTFEEHVDRYLSSCGPEMSCSYLQIDLDNFKNINDTCGHAVGDEVLASVGALLNSTFRKDDIKGRIG
;
A
#
# COMPACT_ATOMS: atom_id res chain seq x y z
N MET A 1 57.27 36.97 31.65
CA MET A 1 58.06 35.74 31.86
C MET A 1 57.83 34.81 30.68
N VAL A 2 58.91 34.37 30.02
CA VAL A 2 58.86 33.44 28.88
C VAL A 2 59.66 32.21 29.27
N TYR A 3 59.10 31.04 29.01
CA TYR A 3 59.71 29.78 29.37
C TYR A 3 60.08 29.01 28.10
N CYS A 4 61.20 28.34 28.10
CA CYS A 4 61.67 27.49 27.04
C CYS A 4 62.11 26.13 27.60
N PHE A 5 61.64 25.06 26.99
CA PHE A 5 62.02 23.71 27.35
C PHE A 5 62.93 23.17 26.24
N HIS A 6 64.22 22.89 26.61
CA HIS A 6 65.24 22.46 25.67
C HIS A 6 65.53 20.96 25.78
N TYR A 7 65.78 20.31 24.69
CA TYR A 7 65.99 18.90 24.50
C TYR A 7 67.48 18.52 24.48
N HIS A 8 67.91 17.60 25.33
CA HIS A 8 69.21 16.95 25.16
C HIS A 8 69.03 15.43 24.96
N TYR A 9 69.49 14.97 23.80
CA TYR A 9 69.72 13.53 23.56
C TYR A 9 71.15 13.22 24.00
N ARG A 10 71.35 12.35 25.00
CA ARG A 10 72.66 11.81 25.36
C ARG A 10 72.91 10.62 24.45
N LEU A 11 73.90 10.72 23.56
CA LEU A 11 74.45 9.58 22.85
C LEU A 11 75.15 8.66 23.86
N PRO A 12 75.05 7.34 23.73
CA PRO A 12 75.79 6.42 24.59
C PRO A 12 77.28 6.67 24.46
N SER A 13 78.03 6.74 25.54
CA SER A 13 79.49 6.89 25.60
C SER A 13 80.16 5.70 24.94
N GLU A 14 80.87 5.97 23.84
CA GLU A 14 81.80 5.00 23.26
C GLU A 14 82.93 4.70 24.25
N THR A 15 83.10 3.44 24.54
CA THR A 15 84.28 2.91 25.25
C THR A 15 85.50 2.94 24.32
N THR A 16 86.52 3.56 24.81
CA THR A 16 87.88 3.64 24.18
C THR A 16 88.44 2.28 23.84
N GLY A 17 88.81 2.08 22.59
CA GLY A 17 89.69 1.01 22.09
C GLY A 17 90.53 1.53 20.90
N ARG A 18 91.82 1.73 21.21
CA ARG A 18 92.90 2.24 20.32
C ARG A 18 93.29 1.17 19.33
N SER A 19 93.37 1.45 18.00
CA SER A 19 94.40 0.94 17.12
C SER A 19 94.42 1.76 15.82
N ASP A 20 95.62 2.15 15.50
CA ASP A 20 96.04 2.90 14.30
C ASP A 20 95.89 2.06 13.03
N GLU A 21 95.47 2.69 11.95
CA GLU A 21 95.99 2.56 10.58
C GLU A 21 95.10 3.32 9.55
N PRO A 22 95.65 3.56 8.32
CA PRO A 22 95.56 4.90 7.73
C PRO A 22 94.52 5.09 6.64
N ILE A 23 94.30 6.34 6.34
CA ILE A 23 93.50 6.97 5.29
C ILE A 23 93.64 6.29 3.94
N ARG A 24 92.54 5.76 3.39
CA ARG A 24 92.33 5.60 1.95
C ARG A 24 91.07 6.32 1.51
N SER A 25 91.31 7.30 0.69
CA SER A 25 90.34 8.02 -0.12
C SER A 25 89.47 7.10 -0.97
N THR A 26 88.17 7.19 -0.86
CA THR A 26 87.24 6.72 -1.89
C THR A 26 85.96 7.56 -1.92
N PRO A 27 85.26 7.61 -3.04
CA PRO A 27 84.77 8.88 -3.54
C PRO A 27 83.34 9.17 -3.18
N LEU A 28 83.11 10.45 -2.97
CA LEU A 28 81.87 11.13 -2.64
C LEU A 28 80.96 11.27 -3.86
N ASP A 29 80.64 10.21 -4.59
CA ASP A 29 79.83 10.44 -5.81
C ASP A 29 78.76 9.36 -6.15
N LYS A 30 78.37 8.55 -5.16
CA LYS A 30 77.30 7.57 -5.44
C LYS A 30 76.16 7.47 -4.37
N ALA A 31 76.05 8.43 -3.46
CA ALA A 31 74.96 8.40 -2.48
C ALA A 31 73.89 9.49 -2.70
N MET A 32 73.87 10.16 -3.83
CA MET A 32 72.78 11.11 -4.21
C MET A 32 71.78 10.47 -5.18
N LYS A 33 71.26 9.31 -4.89
CA LYS A 33 70.03 8.84 -5.57
C LYS A 33 69.32 7.84 -4.68
N LYS A 34 68.16 8.29 -4.16
CA LYS A 34 67.03 7.63 -3.50
C LYS A 34 66.83 8.00 -2.05
N THR A 35 66.41 9.25 -1.86
CA THR A 35 65.51 9.56 -0.72
C THR A 35 64.13 9.08 -1.20
N PRO A 36 63.47 8.15 -0.49
CA PRO A 36 62.08 7.84 -0.80
C PRO A 36 61.23 9.07 -0.52
N GLU A 37 60.52 9.59 -1.50
CA GLU A 37 59.46 10.55 -1.28
C GLU A 37 58.54 10.02 -0.16
N LYS A 38 58.66 10.59 1.01
CA LYS A 38 57.75 10.37 2.12
C LYS A 38 56.38 10.85 1.61
N LYS A 39 55.52 9.94 1.10
CA LYS A 39 54.13 10.26 0.78
C LYS A 39 53.59 11.07 1.92
N MET A 40 53.31 12.35 1.67
CA MET A 40 52.57 13.21 2.59
C MET A 40 51.30 12.49 2.97
N THR A 41 51.28 11.87 4.12
CA THR A 41 50.06 11.34 4.69
C THR A 41 49.11 12.50 4.85
N LYS A 42 47.98 12.45 4.10
CA LYS A 42 46.93 13.45 4.23
C LYS A 42 46.60 13.63 5.71
N PRO A 43 46.53 14.87 6.24
CA PRO A 43 46.30 15.09 7.66
C PRO A 43 45.03 14.33 8.08
N LYS A 44 45.13 13.49 9.12
CA LYS A 44 43.99 12.78 9.68
C LYS A 44 42.99 13.86 10.12
N ARG A 45 41.79 13.85 9.51
CA ARG A 45 40.71 14.79 9.85
C ARG A 45 40.46 14.73 11.36
N PRO A 46 40.30 15.89 12.06
CA PRO A 46 40.04 15.89 13.47
C PRO A 46 38.80 15.05 13.80
N ALA A 47 38.85 14.24 14.82
CA ALA A 47 37.79 13.32 15.23
C ALA A 47 36.44 14.01 15.43
N SER A 48 36.49 15.28 15.86
CA SER A 48 35.31 16.16 16.01
C SER A 48 34.57 16.43 14.71
N ALA A 49 35.26 16.73 13.61
CA ALA A 49 34.64 16.99 12.31
C ALA A 49 33.98 15.72 11.72
N GLN A 50 34.53 14.55 11.96
CA GLN A 50 33.91 13.27 11.57
C GLN A 50 32.64 12.98 12.38
N ARG A 51 32.62 13.29 13.67
CA ARG A 51 31.46 13.11 14.55
C ARG A 51 30.31 14.04 14.14
N ILE A 52 30.60 15.31 13.91
CA ILE A 52 29.61 16.31 13.43
C ILE A 52 28.99 15.84 12.10
N ARG A 53 29.84 15.39 11.18
CA ARG A 53 29.37 14.88 9.89
C ARG A 53 28.40 13.69 10.05
N ARG A 54 28.71 12.71 10.90
CA ARG A 54 27.84 11.56 11.17
C ARG A 54 26.51 12.01 11.78
N ILE A 55 26.53 12.92 12.73
CA ILE A 55 25.32 13.44 13.37
C ILE A 55 24.43 14.16 12.35
N LEU A 56 24.97 15.00 11.48
CA LEU A 56 24.23 15.70 10.43
C LEU A 56 23.60 14.72 9.41
N ILE A 57 24.33 13.69 8.98
CA ILE A 57 23.79 12.68 8.07
C ILE A 57 22.66 11.90 8.75
N LEU A 58 22.87 11.45 9.99
CA LEU A 58 21.88 10.67 10.72
C LEU A 58 20.62 11.48 11.05
N SER A 59 20.76 12.75 11.45
CA SER A 59 19.60 13.60 11.75
C SER A 59 18.78 13.90 10.50
N TYR A 60 19.41 14.20 9.38
CA TYR A 60 18.71 14.43 8.11
C TYR A 60 18.01 13.15 7.62
N LEU A 61 18.68 12.01 7.74
CA LEU A 61 18.11 10.71 7.37
C LEU A 61 16.93 10.35 8.27
N ALA A 62 17.02 10.61 9.57
CA ALA A 62 15.93 10.37 10.50
C ALA A 62 14.71 11.25 10.18
N ILE A 63 14.92 12.54 9.92
CA ILE A 63 13.83 13.46 9.55
C ILE A 63 13.16 13.04 8.26
N THR A 64 13.94 12.68 7.22
CA THR A 64 13.37 12.22 5.96
C THR A 64 12.65 10.89 6.07
N LEU A 65 13.17 9.95 6.87
CA LEU A 65 12.50 8.67 7.13
C LEU A 65 11.15 8.89 7.80
N VAL A 66 11.10 9.74 8.83
CA VAL A 66 9.84 10.08 9.53
C VAL A 66 8.85 10.75 8.57
N ALA A 67 9.33 11.71 7.75
CA ALA A 67 8.47 12.39 6.79
C ALA A 67 7.90 11.44 5.72
N VAL A 68 8.73 10.55 5.17
CA VAL A 68 8.30 9.53 4.19
C VAL A 68 7.33 8.54 4.85
N ALA A 69 7.61 8.07 6.05
CA ALA A 69 6.70 7.17 6.77
C ALA A 69 5.36 7.85 7.08
N ALA A 70 5.40 9.09 7.59
CA ALA A 70 4.20 9.87 7.92
C ALA A 70 3.31 10.17 6.70
N SER A 71 3.89 10.30 5.51
CA SER A 71 3.11 10.50 4.26
C SER A 71 2.66 9.18 3.63
N SER A 72 3.51 8.15 3.60
CA SER A 72 3.23 6.91 2.87
C SER A 72 2.30 5.95 3.63
N ILE A 73 2.44 5.83 4.97
CA ILE A 73 1.63 4.90 5.75
C ILE A 73 0.14 5.25 5.70
N PRO A 74 -0.30 6.50 5.94
CA PRO A 74 -1.71 6.87 5.81
C PRO A 74 -2.26 6.65 4.40
N VAL A 75 -1.49 6.98 3.36
CA VAL A 75 -1.89 6.77 1.97
C VAL A 75 -2.15 5.28 1.69
N LEU A 76 -1.23 4.40 2.11
CA LEU A 76 -1.37 2.96 1.93
C LEU A 76 -2.59 2.38 2.66
N LEU A 77 -2.84 2.82 3.89
CA LEU A 77 -3.96 2.32 4.70
C LEU A 77 -5.30 2.88 4.24
N LEU A 78 -5.39 4.20 4.03
CA LEU A 78 -6.63 4.87 3.66
C LEU A 78 -7.06 4.51 2.24
N SER A 79 -6.12 4.48 1.27
CA SER A 79 -6.47 4.16 -0.11
C SER A 79 -6.94 2.71 -0.27
N SER A 80 -6.30 1.75 0.43
CA SER A 80 -6.72 0.35 0.41
C SER A 80 -8.14 0.16 0.98
N ASN A 81 -8.44 0.78 2.11
CA ASN A 81 -9.76 0.68 2.75
C ASN A 81 -10.84 1.44 1.95
N ALA A 82 -10.51 2.63 1.46
CA ALA A 82 -11.43 3.42 0.64
C ALA A 82 -11.79 2.69 -0.66
N LEU A 83 -10.81 2.07 -1.33
CA LEU A 83 -11.06 1.31 -2.55
C LEU A 83 -11.89 0.07 -2.28
N LYS A 84 -11.57 -0.71 -1.23
CA LYS A 84 -12.38 -1.86 -0.83
C LYS A 84 -13.83 -1.47 -0.56
N ASN A 85 -14.08 -0.44 0.24
CA ASN A 85 -15.42 0.03 0.55
C ASN A 85 -16.16 0.52 -0.69
N LYS A 86 -15.46 1.23 -1.59
CA LYS A 86 -16.05 1.72 -2.83
C LYS A 86 -16.47 0.56 -3.76
N VAL A 87 -15.59 -0.43 -3.94
CA VAL A 87 -15.89 -1.58 -4.81
C VAL A 87 -17.01 -2.44 -4.20
N THR A 88 -17.01 -2.65 -2.88
CA THR A 88 -18.11 -3.32 -2.18
C THR A 88 -19.44 -2.60 -2.40
N SER A 89 -19.49 -1.28 -2.24
CA SER A 89 -20.68 -0.46 -2.49
C SER A 89 -21.12 -0.50 -3.95
N LEU A 90 -20.18 -0.46 -4.89
CA LEU A 90 -20.49 -0.56 -6.32
C LEU A 90 -21.08 -1.92 -6.69
N LEU A 91 -20.50 -3.03 -6.19
CA LEU A 91 -21.02 -4.36 -6.46
C LEU A 91 -22.44 -4.53 -5.88
N TYR A 92 -22.68 -4.05 -4.65
CA TYR A 92 -24.01 -4.07 -4.06
C TYR A 92 -25.04 -3.26 -4.87
N THR A 93 -24.66 -2.05 -5.30
CA THR A 93 -25.51 -1.22 -6.14
C THR A 93 -25.82 -1.91 -7.46
N TYR A 94 -24.83 -2.54 -8.06
CA TYR A 94 -25.01 -3.31 -9.30
C TYR A 94 -25.93 -4.53 -9.07
N THR A 95 -25.71 -5.31 -8.01
CA THR A 95 -26.57 -6.45 -7.65
C THR A 95 -28.02 -6.00 -7.44
N SER A 96 -28.23 -4.90 -6.73
CA SER A 96 -29.56 -4.32 -6.51
C SER A 96 -30.21 -3.87 -7.83
N GLN A 97 -29.43 -3.33 -8.77
CA GLN A 97 -29.93 -2.98 -10.11
C GLN A 97 -30.35 -4.24 -10.90
N LEU A 98 -29.59 -5.33 -10.79
CA LEU A 98 -29.95 -6.59 -11.43
C LEU A 98 -31.25 -7.16 -10.86
N VAL A 99 -31.46 -7.08 -9.54
CA VAL A 99 -32.72 -7.45 -8.89
C VAL A 99 -33.85 -6.60 -9.45
N GLN A 100 -33.71 -5.28 -9.52
CA GLN A 100 -34.74 -4.39 -10.07
C GLN A 100 -35.06 -4.70 -11.52
N ASN A 101 -34.05 -5.02 -12.34
CA ASN A 101 -34.24 -5.45 -13.73
C ASN A 101 -35.00 -6.77 -13.79
N SER A 102 -34.67 -7.73 -12.93
CA SER A 102 -35.33 -9.03 -12.78
C SER A 102 -36.79 -8.86 -12.41
N ASP A 103 -37.05 -8.06 -11.39
CA ASP A 103 -38.43 -7.76 -10.92
C ASP A 103 -39.25 -7.07 -12.02
N THR A 104 -38.66 -6.10 -12.71
CA THR A 104 -39.32 -5.44 -13.84
C THR A 104 -39.62 -6.40 -14.98
N TYR A 105 -38.70 -7.32 -15.28
CA TYR A 105 -38.86 -8.34 -16.28
C TYR A 105 -40.02 -9.27 -15.94
N LEU A 106 -40.05 -9.84 -14.74
CA LEU A 106 -41.09 -10.76 -14.26
C LEU A 106 -42.44 -10.07 -14.14
N SER A 107 -42.52 -8.89 -13.50
CA SER A 107 -43.76 -8.09 -13.41
C SER A 107 -44.32 -7.71 -14.78
N GLY A 108 -43.46 -7.58 -15.77
CA GLY A 108 -43.90 -7.37 -17.15
C GLY A 108 -44.66 -8.57 -17.72
N TYR A 109 -44.36 -9.80 -17.30
CA TYR A 109 -45.16 -10.98 -17.65
C TYR A 109 -46.47 -11.03 -16.87
N GLU A 110 -46.43 -10.77 -15.57
CA GLU A 110 -47.63 -10.68 -14.74
C GLU A 110 -48.65 -9.69 -15.29
N SER A 111 -48.20 -8.48 -15.62
CA SER A 111 -49.05 -7.42 -16.15
C SER A 111 -49.78 -7.81 -17.45
N GLN A 112 -49.10 -8.59 -18.29
CA GLN A 112 -49.71 -9.05 -19.54
C GLN A 112 -50.80 -10.09 -19.31
N VAL A 113 -50.57 -11.05 -18.39
CA VAL A 113 -51.58 -12.10 -18.11
C VAL A 113 -52.80 -11.54 -17.35
N LEU A 114 -52.69 -10.37 -16.71
CA LEU A 114 -53.82 -9.69 -16.10
C LEU A 114 -54.92 -9.31 -17.11
N LEU A 115 -54.64 -9.27 -18.40
CA LEU A 115 -55.65 -9.08 -19.44
C LEU A 115 -56.73 -10.16 -19.42
N LEU A 116 -56.42 -11.35 -18.91
CA LEU A 116 -57.44 -12.41 -18.75
C LEU A 116 -58.47 -12.07 -17.68
N PHE A 117 -58.08 -11.33 -16.64
CA PHE A 117 -58.95 -10.87 -15.55
C PHE A 117 -59.91 -9.75 -15.96
N ALA A 118 -59.66 -9.12 -17.10
CA ALA A 118 -60.60 -8.12 -17.66
C ALA A 118 -61.79 -8.77 -18.36
N ASP A 119 -61.76 -10.10 -18.64
CA ASP A 119 -62.85 -10.81 -19.27
C ASP A 119 -63.74 -11.47 -18.21
N SER A 120 -64.91 -10.88 -17.95
CA SER A 120 -65.86 -11.41 -16.96
C SER A 120 -66.36 -12.84 -17.28
N SER A 121 -66.35 -13.23 -18.55
CA SER A 121 -66.74 -14.59 -18.95
C SER A 121 -65.62 -15.61 -18.58
N ALA A 122 -64.36 -15.18 -18.55
CA ALA A 122 -63.24 -15.99 -18.07
C ALA A 122 -63.32 -16.24 -16.55
N LEU A 123 -63.68 -15.18 -15.81
CA LEU A 123 -63.75 -15.26 -14.32
C LEU A 123 -64.88 -16.15 -13.82
N GLN A 124 -65.92 -16.39 -14.63
CA GLN A 124 -67.09 -17.19 -14.25
C GLN A 124 -67.08 -18.58 -14.93
N TYR A 125 -66.13 -18.86 -15.78
CA TYR A 125 -66.11 -20.08 -16.55
C TYR A 125 -65.60 -21.29 -15.73
N ASP A 126 -66.44 -22.33 -15.66
CA ASP A 126 -66.06 -23.63 -15.16
C ASP A 126 -66.09 -24.64 -16.29
N PRO A 127 -64.93 -25.13 -16.76
CA PRO A 127 -64.84 -26.12 -17.81
C PRO A 127 -65.40 -27.49 -17.37
N ASP A 128 -65.48 -27.76 -16.09
CA ASP A 128 -65.95 -29.02 -15.53
C ASP A 128 -67.46 -29.01 -15.19
N ASP A 129 -68.16 -27.86 -15.40
CA ASP A 129 -69.62 -27.77 -15.20
C ASP A 129 -70.39 -28.56 -16.25
N ALA A 130 -71.00 -29.64 -15.82
CA ALA A 130 -71.81 -30.51 -16.67
C ALA A 130 -73.12 -29.86 -17.20
N SER A 131 -73.53 -28.74 -16.61
CA SER A 131 -74.75 -28.01 -17.00
C SER A 131 -74.56 -27.13 -18.24
N LEU A 132 -73.30 -26.79 -18.59
CA LEU A 132 -72.98 -25.94 -19.73
C LEU A 132 -73.21 -26.66 -21.06
N SER A 133 -73.89 -25.96 -21.98
CA SER A 133 -74.04 -26.48 -23.31
C SER A 133 -72.66 -26.55 -24.03
N GLN A 134 -72.50 -27.53 -24.91
CA GLN A 134 -71.26 -27.69 -25.71
C GLN A 134 -70.98 -26.47 -26.55
N GLU A 135 -71.98 -25.76 -27.03
CA GLU A 135 -71.86 -24.55 -27.85
C GLU A 135 -71.28 -23.39 -26.97
N THR A 136 -71.86 -23.19 -25.77
CA THR A 136 -71.38 -22.16 -24.82
C THR A 136 -69.95 -22.45 -24.37
N ARG A 137 -69.62 -23.72 -24.08
CA ARG A 137 -68.27 -24.19 -23.74
C ARG A 137 -67.30 -23.85 -24.85
N ASN A 138 -67.59 -24.27 -26.11
CA ASN A 138 -66.73 -24.01 -27.24
C ASN A 138 -66.55 -22.52 -27.51
N ALA A 139 -67.60 -21.73 -27.40
CA ALA A 139 -67.53 -20.27 -27.60
C ALA A 139 -66.61 -19.58 -26.57
N THR A 140 -66.75 -19.94 -25.27
CA THR A 140 -65.95 -19.38 -24.19
C THR A 140 -64.47 -19.81 -24.29
N GLU A 141 -64.23 -21.10 -24.55
CA GLU A 141 -62.84 -21.59 -24.72
C GLU A 141 -62.15 -20.95 -25.94
N ASN A 142 -62.85 -20.82 -27.08
CA ASN A 142 -62.28 -20.14 -28.25
C ASN A 142 -61.93 -18.66 -27.95
N ARG A 143 -62.73 -17.96 -27.14
CA ARG A 143 -62.45 -16.60 -26.70
C ARG A 143 -61.21 -16.58 -25.83
N LEU A 144 -61.11 -17.46 -24.82
CA LEU A 144 -59.94 -17.60 -23.96
C LEU A 144 -58.69 -17.97 -24.75
N LYS A 145 -58.75 -18.95 -25.67
CA LYS A 145 -57.63 -19.34 -26.54
C LYS A 145 -57.15 -18.13 -27.37
N ASN A 146 -58.07 -17.34 -27.91
CA ASN A 146 -57.74 -16.14 -28.69
C ASN A 146 -57.06 -15.08 -27.82
N THR A 147 -57.50 -14.92 -26.57
CA THR A 147 -56.87 -13.99 -25.61
C THR A 147 -55.48 -14.45 -25.22
N LEU A 148 -55.30 -15.73 -24.88
CA LEU A 148 -53.99 -16.34 -24.63
C LEU A 148 -53.04 -16.15 -25.82
N GLN A 149 -53.53 -16.34 -27.04
CA GLN A 149 -52.72 -16.18 -28.24
C GLN A 149 -52.30 -14.71 -28.47
N ARG A 150 -53.17 -13.75 -28.17
CA ARG A 150 -52.80 -12.32 -28.20
C ARG A 150 -51.73 -11.98 -27.19
N ILE A 151 -51.87 -12.47 -25.97
CA ILE A 151 -50.84 -12.27 -24.89
C ILE A 151 -49.50 -12.89 -25.33
N ARG A 152 -49.53 -14.10 -25.91
CA ARG A 152 -48.36 -14.82 -26.40
C ARG A 152 -47.58 -14.08 -27.48
N VAL A 153 -48.27 -13.33 -28.34
CA VAL A 153 -47.64 -12.51 -29.38
C VAL A 153 -46.94 -11.26 -28.80
N MET A 154 -47.39 -10.75 -27.63
CA MET A 154 -46.81 -9.58 -27.00
C MET A 154 -45.47 -9.85 -26.33
N LYS A 155 -45.27 -11.06 -25.82
CA LYS A 155 -44.03 -11.50 -25.15
C LYS A 155 -43.70 -12.96 -25.45
N ASN A 156 -42.43 -13.31 -25.33
CA ASN A 156 -41.95 -14.67 -25.56
C ASN A 156 -42.19 -15.53 -24.30
N TYR A 157 -43.37 -16.18 -24.26
CA TYR A 157 -43.70 -17.16 -23.21
C TYR A 157 -43.20 -18.54 -23.57
N GLY A 158 -42.57 -19.24 -22.63
CA GLY A 158 -42.28 -20.67 -22.77
C GLY A 158 -43.56 -21.50 -22.75
N ASP A 159 -44.45 -21.22 -21.82
CA ASP A 159 -45.79 -21.79 -21.68
C ASP A 159 -46.79 -20.68 -21.39
N LEU A 160 -48.01 -20.82 -21.84
CA LEU A 160 -49.15 -19.97 -21.49
C LEU A 160 -50.45 -20.74 -21.75
N PHE A 161 -51.13 -21.18 -20.70
CA PHE A 161 -52.34 -21.96 -20.76
C PHE A 161 -53.12 -21.89 -19.44
N LEU A 162 -54.40 -22.33 -19.48
CA LEU A 162 -55.25 -22.53 -18.30
C LEU A 162 -55.45 -24.03 -18.11
N VAL A 163 -55.59 -24.46 -16.84
CA VAL A 163 -55.87 -25.84 -16.50
C VAL A 163 -56.91 -25.91 -15.39
N SER A 164 -57.86 -26.88 -15.48
CA SER A 164 -58.87 -27.13 -14.47
C SER A 164 -58.48 -28.29 -13.54
N PRO A 165 -59.19 -28.51 -12.40
CA PRO A 165 -58.97 -29.66 -11.52
C PRO A 165 -59.02 -31.01 -12.24
N SER A 166 -59.86 -31.15 -13.30
CA SER A 166 -59.88 -32.33 -14.14
C SER A 166 -58.74 -32.48 -15.10
N ASN A 167 -57.75 -31.56 -15.09
CA ASN A 167 -56.68 -31.40 -16.07
C ASN A 167 -57.17 -31.07 -17.49
N HIS A 168 -58.36 -30.47 -17.64
CA HIS A 168 -58.81 -29.92 -18.91
C HIS A 168 -57.96 -28.66 -19.22
N LEU A 169 -57.41 -28.63 -20.47
CA LEU A 169 -56.47 -27.60 -20.91
C LEU A 169 -57.10 -26.59 -21.86
N ILE A 170 -56.98 -25.32 -21.57
CA ILE A 170 -57.32 -24.25 -22.50
C ILE A 170 -56.00 -23.55 -22.90
N GLY A 171 -55.61 -23.67 -24.14
CA GLY A 171 -54.28 -23.35 -24.62
C GLY A 171 -53.45 -24.62 -24.81
N THR A 172 -52.17 -24.45 -25.18
CA THR A 172 -51.29 -25.59 -25.46
C THR A 172 -49.99 -25.44 -24.67
N PRO A 173 -49.79 -26.24 -23.62
CA PRO A 173 -48.50 -26.32 -22.92
C PRO A 173 -47.43 -26.84 -23.88
N SER A 174 -46.19 -26.52 -23.62
CA SER A 174 -45.04 -27.06 -24.35
C SER A 174 -44.91 -28.57 -24.15
N LEU A 175 -44.25 -29.23 -25.12
CA LEU A 175 -43.99 -30.68 -25.00
C LEU A 175 -43.19 -31.02 -23.74
N TYR A 176 -42.32 -30.15 -23.29
CA TYR A 176 -41.57 -30.32 -22.07
C TYR A 176 -42.50 -30.36 -20.83
N THR A 177 -43.38 -29.37 -20.70
CA THR A 177 -44.36 -29.31 -19.60
C THR A 177 -45.31 -30.50 -19.61
N GLN A 178 -45.81 -30.88 -20.76
CA GLN A 178 -46.65 -32.07 -20.91
C GLN A 178 -45.92 -33.35 -20.52
N ALA A 179 -44.67 -33.52 -20.97
CA ALA A 179 -43.89 -34.72 -20.69
C ALA A 179 -43.51 -34.81 -19.19
N LYS A 180 -43.29 -33.67 -18.55
CA LYS A 180 -42.88 -33.63 -17.17
C LYS A 180 -44.03 -33.84 -16.18
N TYR A 181 -45.17 -33.22 -16.42
CA TYR A 181 -46.28 -33.19 -15.46
C TYR A 181 -47.48 -34.08 -15.84
N GLY A 182 -47.73 -34.26 -17.14
CA GLY A 182 -48.82 -35.11 -17.62
C GLY A 182 -50.17 -34.82 -16.97
N THR A 183 -50.76 -35.82 -16.36
CA THR A 183 -52.04 -35.73 -15.64
C THR A 183 -51.94 -35.12 -14.26
N MET A 184 -50.74 -34.82 -13.73
CA MET A 184 -50.53 -34.19 -12.44
C MET A 184 -50.33 -32.69 -12.55
N LEU A 185 -50.60 -32.11 -13.69
CA LEU A 185 -50.28 -30.72 -13.99
C LEU A 185 -51.05 -29.76 -13.06
N TYR A 186 -52.36 -29.90 -12.93
CA TYR A 186 -53.15 -29.08 -12.03
C TYR A 186 -52.69 -29.23 -10.57
N SER A 187 -52.65 -30.48 -10.05
CA SER A 187 -52.33 -30.72 -8.66
C SER A 187 -50.97 -30.18 -8.27
N THR A 188 -49.94 -30.39 -9.06
CA THR A 188 -48.59 -29.94 -8.77
C THR A 188 -48.50 -28.41 -8.65
N PHE A 189 -49.11 -27.66 -9.56
CA PHE A 189 -49.03 -26.19 -9.52
C PHE A 189 -50.02 -25.56 -8.53
N HIS A 190 -51.17 -26.21 -8.28
CA HIS A 190 -52.11 -25.80 -7.28
C HIS A 190 -51.55 -25.99 -5.86
N ASP A 191 -50.94 -27.14 -5.60
CA ASP A 191 -50.36 -27.42 -4.25
C ASP A 191 -49.24 -26.41 -3.95
N ALA A 192 -48.39 -26.10 -4.91
CA ALA A 192 -47.35 -25.09 -4.77
C ALA A 192 -47.92 -23.66 -4.53
N LEU A 193 -49.05 -23.33 -5.21
CA LEU A 193 -49.72 -22.05 -4.97
C LEU A 193 -50.32 -21.99 -3.54
N VAL A 194 -50.91 -23.06 -3.08
CA VAL A 194 -51.48 -23.17 -1.71
C VAL A 194 -50.38 -23.09 -0.66
N GLU A 195 -49.25 -23.77 -0.87
CA GLU A 195 -48.06 -23.71 0.02
C GLU A 195 -47.50 -22.32 0.10
N SER A 196 -47.49 -21.53 -0.99
CA SER A 196 -47.01 -20.14 -0.98
C SER A 196 -47.94 -19.19 -0.19
N GLY A 197 -49.20 -19.59 0.09
CA GLY A 197 -50.19 -18.77 0.76
C GLY A 197 -50.62 -17.50 0.05
N GLY A 198 -50.23 -17.34 -1.22
CA GLY A 198 -50.49 -16.17 -2.07
C GLY A 198 -51.52 -16.39 -3.16
N GLU A 199 -51.98 -15.30 -3.81
CA GLU A 199 -52.82 -15.39 -5.04
C GLU A 199 -52.03 -15.81 -6.28
N SER A 200 -50.72 -15.73 -6.21
CA SER A 200 -49.80 -16.09 -7.27
C SER A 200 -48.45 -16.47 -6.75
N VAL A 201 -47.70 -17.28 -7.49
CA VAL A 201 -46.36 -17.72 -7.13
C VAL A 201 -45.49 -17.92 -8.37
N TRP A 202 -44.20 -17.58 -8.22
CA TRP A 202 -43.17 -17.92 -9.19
C TRP A 202 -42.38 -19.14 -8.71
N LEU A 203 -42.34 -20.20 -9.55
CA LEU A 203 -41.77 -21.50 -9.21
C LEU A 203 -40.64 -21.84 -10.17
N PRO A 204 -39.41 -22.03 -9.70
CA PRO A 204 -38.32 -22.50 -10.54
C PRO A 204 -38.48 -24.00 -10.81
N VAL A 205 -38.32 -24.37 -12.07
CA VAL A 205 -38.34 -25.79 -12.50
C VAL A 205 -37.05 -26.04 -13.27
N LEU A 206 -36.17 -26.79 -12.63
CA LEU A 206 -34.84 -27.07 -13.15
C LEU A 206 -34.89 -28.27 -14.12
N GLY A 207 -34.19 -28.12 -15.25
CA GLY A 207 -33.95 -29.17 -16.21
C GLY A 207 -32.60 -28.97 -16.88
N LYS A 208 -31.89 -30.05 -17.22
CA LYS A 208 -30.53 -29.99 -17.75
C LYS A 208 -30.35 -29.01 -18.92
N ASP A 209 -31.36 -28.89 -19.80
CA ASP A 209 -31.27 -28.04 -20.99
C ASP A 209 -32.42 -27.02 -21.12
N ASN A 210 -33.38 -27.02 -20.19
CA ASN A 210 -34.59 -26.20 -20.26
C ASN A 210 -35.07 -25.78 -18.87
N SER A 211 -34.23 -25.09 -18.08
CA SER A 211 -34.69 -24.48 -16.86
C SER A 211 -35.70 -23.38 -17.13
N ARG A 212 -36.83 -23.43 -16.45
CA ARG A 212 -37.95 -22.49 -16.59
C ARG A 212 -38.39 -22.00 -15.24
N ILE A 213 -38.93 -20.80 -15.23
CA ILE A 213 -39.58 -20.24 -14.06
C ILE A 213 -41.05 -20.11 -14.41
N TYR A 214 -41.91 -20.83 -13.68
CA TYR A 214 -43.35 -20.83 -13.90
C TYR A 214 -44.00 -19.79 -13.00
N TYR A 215 -44.86 -18.96 -13.58
CA TYR A 215 -45.80 -18.13 -12.85
C TYR A 215 -47.15 -18.86 -12.81
N VAL A 216 -47.66 -19.02 -11.63
CA VAL A 216 -48.93 -19.67 -11.35
C VAL A 216 -49.86 -18.68 -10.67
N ARG A 217 -51.06 -18.53 -11.16
CA ARG A 217 -52.09 -17.69 -10.57
C ARG A 217 -53.47 -18.30 -10.72
N GLU A 218 -54.26 -18.22 -9.66
CA GLU A 218 -55.67 -18.58 -9.73
C GLU A 218 -56.43 -17.53 -10.55
N LEU A 219 -57.08 -17.94 -11.66
CA LEU A 219 -57.98 -17.10 -12.44
C LEU A 219 -59.37 -17.04 -11.78
N ASN A 220 -59.83 -18.20 -11.38
CA ASN A 220 -61.02 -18.45 -10.56
C ASN A 220 -60.85 -19.82 -9.87
N PRO A 221 -61.75 -20.23 -8.90
CA PRO A 221 -61.59 -21.50 -8.18
C PRO A 221 -61.53 -22.77 -9.04
N GLN A 222 -61.89 -22.67 -10.30
CA GLN A 222 -61.91 -23.80 -11.26
C GLN A 222 -60.87 -23.69 -12.36
N LEU A 223 -60.09 -22.61 -12.42
CA LEU A 223 -59.10 -22.42 -13.45
C LEU A 223 -57.80 -21.81 -12.89
N LEU A 224 -56.73 -22.51 -13.13
CA LEU A 224 -55.38 -22.09 -12.81
C LEU A 224 -54.69 -21.58 -14.06
N LEU A 225 -54.21 -20.37 -14.04
CA LEU A 225 -53.34 -19.81 -15.06
C LEU A 225 -51.90 -20.23 -14.83
N ILE A 226 -51.29 -20.83 -15.82
CA ILE A 226 -49.87 -21.21 -15.79
C ILE A 226 -49.17 -20.57 -16.96
N THR A 227 -48.11 -19.85 -16.67
CA THR A 227 -47.19 -19.32 -17.69
C THR A 227 -45.76 -19.59 -17.31
N SER A 228 -44.85 -19.62 -18.26
CA SER A 228 -43.43 -19.78 -17.94
C SER A 228 -42.53 -18.87 -18.79
N VAL A 229 -41.38 -18.53 -18.23
CA VAL A 229 -40.27 -17.88 -18.89
C VAL A 229 -39.06 -18.80 -18.89
N TYR A 230 -38.20 -18.68 -19.88
CA TYR A 230 -36.96 -19.45 -19.91
C TYR A 230 -35.93 -18.78 -18.98
N ALA A 231 -35.23 -19.58 -18.18
CA ALA A 231 -34.15 -19.07 -17.35
C ALA A 231 -33.04 -18.41 -18.19
N MET A 232 -32.79 -18.91 -19.40
CA MET A 232 -31.81 -18.33 -20.33
C MET A 232 -32.17 -16.92 -20.80
N ASP A 233 -33.41 -16.48 -20.72
CA ASP A 233 -33.80 -15.12 -21.09
C ASP A 233 -33.21 -14.08 -20.14
N PHE A 234 -32.82 -14.49 -18.94
CA PHE A 234 -32.10 -13.63 -17.99
C PHE A 234 -30.73 -13.19 -18.49
N THR A 235 -30.15 -13.83 -19.51
CA THR A 235 -28.96 -13.34 -20.21
C THR A 235 -29.14 -11.92 -20.74
N ASN A 236 -30.37 -11.59 -21.18
CA ASN A 236 -30.71 -10.26 -21.69
C ASN A 236 -31.07 -9.27 -20.55
N VAL A 237 -31.40 -9.76 -19.37
CA VAL A 237 -31.76 -8.99 -18.17
C VAL A 237 -30.52 -8.63 -17.37
N PHE A 238 -29.57 -9.57 -17.27
CA PHE A 238 -28.33 -9.43 -16.54
C PHE A 238 -27.20 -8.94 -17.46
N VAL A 239 -27.23 -7.66 -17.80
CA VAL A 239 -26.16 -7.06 -18.60
C VAL A 239 -24.96 -6.78 -17.69
N THR A 240 -23.85 -7.47 -17.95
CA THR A 240 -22.61 -7.27 -17.18
C THR A 240 -21.92 -5.97 -17.59
N PRO A 241 -21.49 -5.13 -16.65
CA PRO A 241 -20.70 -3.94 -16.94
C PRO A 241 -19.33 -4.31 -17.51
N VAL A 242 -18.82 -3.47 -18.41
CA VAL A 242 -17.50 -3.67 -19.03
C VAL A 242 -16.37 -3.67 -17.99
N ASP A 243 -16.56 -2.97 -16.87
CA ASP A 243 -15.56 -2.83 -15.81
C ASP A 243 -15.41 -4.09 -14.92
N PHE A 244 -16.30 -5.06 -15.05
CA PHE A 244 -16.28 -6.33 -14.30
C PHE A 244 -16.37 -7.50 -15.30
N SER A 245 -15.28 -7.73 -16.04
CA SER A 245 -15.25 -8.75 -17.09
C SER A 245 -15.53 -10.18 -16.60
N ASP A 246 -15.16 -10.48 -15.35
CA ASP A 246 -15.25 -11.83 -14.75
C ASP A 246 -16.27 -11.91 -13.60
N ILE A 247 -17.32 -11.06 -13.66
CA ILE A 247 -18.42 -11.16 -12.71
C ILE A 247 -19.27 -12.39 -13.03
N CYS A 248 -19.42 -13.25 -12.05
CA CYS A 248 -20.39 -14.34 -12.11
C CYS A 248 -21.70 -13.89 -11.44
N VAL A 249 -22.78 -13.84 -12.24
CA VAL A 249 -24.13 -13.50 -11.78
C VAL A 249 -24.95 -14.79 -11.72
N ARG A 250 -25.56 -15.05 -10.55
CA ARG A 250 -26.44 -16.19 -10.32
C ARG A 250 -27.81 -15.71 -9.87
N LEU A 251 -28.86 -16.29 -10.43
CA LEU A 251 -30.21 -16.21 -9.88
C LEU A 251 -30.47 -17.51 -9.12
N ILE A 252 -30.80 -17.42 -7.85
CA ILE A 252 -31.04 -18.59 -6.99
C ILE A 252 -32.47 -18.59 -6.47
N SER A 253 -32.97 -19.78 -6.23
CA SER A 253 -34.27 -20.02 -5.57
C SER A 253 -34.13 -19.92 -4.03
N GLN A 254 -35.28 -20.00 -3.33
CA GLN A 254 -35.32 -19.97 -1.87
C GLN A 254 -34.59 -21.16 -1.22
N ASP A 255 -34.50 -22.28 -1.90
CA ASP A 255 -33.70 -23.45 -1.49
C ASP A 255 -32.22 -23.38 -1.91
N HIS A 256 -31.74 -22.19 -2.27
CA HIS A 256 -30.37 -21.90 -2.67
C HIS A 256 -29.88 -22.68 -3.92
N THR A 257 -30.81 -23.17 -4.74
CA THR A 257 -30.45 -23.81 -6.01
C THR A 257 -30.30 -22.78 -7.12
N VAL A 258 -29.27 -22.91 -7.93
CA VAL A 258 -28.96 -21.97 -9.03
C VAL A 258 -29.92 -22.21 -10.19
N ILE A 259 -30.79 -21.24 -10.50
CA ILE A 259 -31.75 -21.25 -11.57
C ILE A 259 -31.10 -20.80 -12.90
N TYR A 260 -30.32 -19.73 -12.81
CA TYR A 260 -29.56 -19.14 -13.90
C TYR A 260 -28.17 -18.74 -13.40
N SER A 261 -27.18 -18.91 -14.26
CA SER A 261 -25.83 -18.44 -14.02
C SER A 261 -25.21 -17.97 -15.33
N THR A 262 -24.35 -16.94 -15.25
CA THR A 262 -23.45 -16.59 -16.36
C THR A 262 -22.43 -17.70 -16.65
N THR A 263 -22.21 -18.60 -15.69
CA THR A 263 -21.40 -19.82 -15.84
C THR A 263 -22.35 -21.02 -15.95
N SER A 264 -22.45 -21.60 -17.14
CA SER A 264 -23.44 -22.65 -17.46
C SER A 264 -23.38 -23.88 -16.56
N ASP A 265 -22.20 -24.22 -16.04
CA ASP A 265 -21.99 -25.44 -15.23
C ASP A 265 -22.62 -25.36 -13.83
N ASP A 266 -22.97 -24.17 -13.38
CA ASP A 266 -23.58 -23.94 -12.07
C ASP A 266 -25.10 -24.21 -12.07
N ILE A 267 -25.75 -24.19 -13.22
CA ILE A 267 -27.21 -24.26 -13.32
C ILE A 267 -27.72 -25.62 -12.84
N GLY A 268 -28.68 -25.59 -11.91
CA GLY A 268 -29.26 -26.76 -11.29
C GLY A 268 -28.44 -27.36 -10.15
N GLN A 269 -27.33 -26.74 -9.82
CA GLN A 269 -26.51 -27.12 -8.67
C GLN A 269 -26.89 -26.27 -7.44
N PRO A 270 -26.69 -26.77 -6.21
CA PRO A 270 -26.75 -25.93 -5.03
C PRO A 270 -25.65 -24.89 -5.07
N LEU A 271 -25.88 -23.76 -4.43
CA LEU A 271 -24.85 -22.74 -4.28
C LEU A 271 -23.63 -23.34 -3.56
N PRO A 272 -22.39 -23.00 -3.94
CA PRO A 272 -21.20 -23.47 -3.21
C PRO A 272 -21.31 -23.18 -1.71
N GLU A 273 -21.06 -24.21 -0.87
CA GLU A 273 -21.25 -24.15 0.58
C GLU A 273 -20.54 -22.96 1.24
N GLU A 274 -19.39 -22.57 0.71
CA GLU A 274 -18.61 -21.43 1.18
C GLU A 274 -19.34 -20.09 0.95
N ILE A 275 -20.05 -19.94 -0.16
CA ILE A 275 -20.87 -18.77 -0.48
C ILE A 275 -22.16 -18.81 0.35
N GLU A 276 -22.85 -19.94 0.37
CA GLU A 276 -24.12 -20.13 1.08
C GLU A 276 -24.02 -19.79 2.55
N LYS A 277 -23.01 -20.31 3.25
CA LYS A 277 -22.78 -20.02 4.66
C LYS A 277 -22.61 -18.53 4.96
N ARG A 278 -21.95 -17.82 4.06
CA ARG A 278 -21.68 -16.39 4.22
C ARG A 278 -22.86 -15.51 3.90
N LEU A 279 -23.71 -15.90 2.97
CA LEU A 279 -24.95 -15.19 2.65
C LEU A 279 -25.84 -15.07 3.88
N GLY A 280 -26.01 -16.16 4.65
CA GLY A 280 -26.79 -16.15 5.88
C GLY A 280 -26.24 -15.20 6.98
N GLU A 281 -24.93 -14.90 6.96
CA GLU A 281 -24.32 -13.98 7.92
C GLU A 281 -24.50 -12.49 7.53
N HIS A 282 -24.66 -12.18 6.24
CA HIS A 282 -24.69 -10.81 5.70
C HIS A 282 -25.79 -10.58 4.67
N PRO A 283 -27.08 -10.72 5.05
CA PRO A 283 -28.19 -10.59 4.11
C PRO A 283 -28.25 -9.19 3.47
N ASN A 284 -28.59 -9.14 2.18
CA ASN A 284 -28.74 -7.91 1.40
C ASN A 284 -27.53 -6.98 1.50
N SER A 285 -26.34 -7.52 1.32
CA SER A 285 -25.10 -6.75 1.43
C SER A 285 -24.03 -7.24 0.45
N ALA A 286 -22.86 -6.59 0.45
CA ALA A 286 -21.68 -7.07 -0.21
C ALA A 286 -20.51 -7.18 0.76
N PHE A 287 -19.74 -8.25 0.68
CA PHE A 287 -18.66 -8.56 1.60
C PHE A 287 -17.52 -9.32 0.91
N PHE A 288 -16.31 -9.18 1.45
CA PHE A 288 -15.17 -9.97 1.00
C PHE A 288 -15.14 -11.33 1.71
N SER A 289 -15.13 -12.40 0.93
CA SER A 289 -14.66 -13.72 1.33
C SER A 289 -13.17 -13.84 1.01
N GLN A 290 -12.52 -14.98 1.34
CA GLN A 290 -11.06 -15.11 1.14
C GLN A 290 -10.65 -14.87 -0.33
N ASP A 291 -11.40 -15.46 -1.27
CA ASP A 291 -11.06 -15.43 -2.68
C ASP A 291 -12.03 -14.62 -3.55
N TYR A 292 -13.17 -14.19 -3.00
CA TYR A 292 -14.23 -13.51 -3.75
C TYR A 292 -14.76 -12.28 -3.01
N LEU A 293 -15.16 -11.28 -3.78
CA LEU A 293 -16.11 -10.27 -3.36
C LEU A 293 -17.50 -10.78 -3.76
N ILE A 294 -18.40 -10.94 -2.80
CA ILE A 294 -19.73 -11.49 -2.98
C ILE A 294 -20.74 -10.41 -2.63
N SER A 295 -21.80 -10.33 -3.40
CA SER A 295 -22.94 -9.46 -3.13
C SER A 295 -24.23 -10.19 -3.39
N GLU A 296 -25.20 -10.01 -2.53
CA GLU A 296 -26.57 -10.54 -2.70
C GLU A 296 -27.61 -9.45 -2.55
N ALA A 297 -28.72 -9.64 -3.25
CA ALA A 297 -29.94 -8.87 -3.05
C ALA A 297 -31.15 -9.73 -3.40
N GLU A 298 -32.20 -9.62 -2.59
CA GLU A 298 -33.42 -10.38 -2.71
C GLU A 298 -34.45 -9.67 -3.62
N SER A 299 -35.05 -10.44 -4.51
CA SER A 299 -36.12 -10.03 -5.43
C SER A 299 -37.48 -10.07 -4.72
N SER A 300 -38.40 -9.19 -5.10
CA SER A 300 -39.79 -9.21 -4.65
C SER A 300 -40.56 -10.46 -5.06
N HIS A 301 -40.03 -11.25 -5.98
CA HIS A 301 -40.64 -12.50 -6.50
C HIS A 301 -40.06 -13.76 -5.84
N GLY A 302 -39.33 -13.65 -4.71
CA GLY A 302 -38.81 -14.77 -3.95
C GLY A 302 -37.55 -15.40 -4.53
N PHE A 303 -36.82 -14.70 -5.38
CA PHE A 303 -35.52 -15.10 -5.88
C PHE A 303 -34.43 -14.24 -5.26
N THR A 304 -33.20 -14.73 -5.25
CA THR A 304 -32.05 -13.94 -4.83
C THR A 304 -31.05 -13.86 -5.97
N VAL A 305 -30.55 -12.66 -6.23
CA VAL A 305 -29.43 -12.46 -7.16
C VAL A 305 -28.13 -12.42 -6.38
N VAL A 306 -27.21 -13.29 -6.75
CA VAL A 306 -25.87 -13.37 -6.15
C VAL A 306 -24.83 -13.04 -7.22
N CYS A 307 -24.05 -12.00 -6.95
CA CYS A 307 -22.92 -11.62 -7.76
C CYS A 307 -21.62 -12.00 -7.05
N SER A 308 -20.68 -12.60 -7.76
CA SER A 308 -19.36 -12.93 -7.23
C SER A 308 -18.26 -12.54 -8.21
N VAL A 309 -17.21 -11.89 -7.69
CA VAL A 309 -16.03 -11.48 -8.45
C VAL A 309 -14.80 -11.96 -7.72
N ALA A 310 -13.79 -12.46 -8.46
CA ALA A 310 -12.53 -12.86 -7.84
C ALA A 310 -11.84 -11.69 -7.13
N ALA A 311 -11.56 -11.83 -5.84
CA ALA A 311 -10.94 -10.79 -5.03
C ALA A 311 -9.56 -10.39 -5.57
N LYS A 312 -8.84 -11.33 -6.20
CA LYS A 312 -7.54 -11.09 -6.81
C LYS A 312 -7.59 -10.05 -7.93
N GLU A 313 -8.62 -10.05 -8.75
CA GLU A 313 -8.79 -9.07 -9.83
C GLU A 313 -9.00 -7.67 -9.28
N ILE A 314 -9.94 -7.53 -8.34
CA ILE A 314 -10.23 -6.25 -7.68
C ILE A 314 -9.03 -5.72 -6.92
N LEU A 315 -8.27 -6.62 -6.27
CA LEU A 315 -7.12 -6.24 -5.45
C LEU A 315 -5.84 -6.03 -6.27
N SER A 316 -5.79 -6.39 -7.57
CA SER A 316 -4.63 -6.14 -8.43
C SER A 316 -4.29 -4.66 -8.49
N ASP A 317 -5.27 -3.79 -8.68
CA ASP A 317 -5.08 -2.33 -8.70
C ASP A 317 -4.56 -1.79 -7.34
N VAL A 318 -4.99 -2.41 -6.23
CA VAL A 318 -4.48 -2.08 -4.89
C VAL A 318 -3.00 -2.47 -4.76
N TYR A 319 -2.61 -3.62 -5.31
CA TYR A 319 -1.20 -4.04 -5.30
C TYR A 319 -0.33 -3.13 -6.16
N ASP A 320 -0.79 -2.71 -7.32
CA ASP A 320 -0.07 -1.79 -8.20
C ASP A 320 0.12 -0.41 -7.56
N LEU A 321 -0.92 0.12 -6.93
CA LEU A 321 -0.84 1.36 -6.14
C LEU A 321 0.12 1.24 -4.96
N ARG A 322 0.14 0.10 -4.26
CA ARG A 322 1.09 -0.17 -3.17
C ARG A 322 2.52 -0.21 -3.70
N LEU A 323 2.75 -0.93 -4.79
CA LEU A 323 4.07 -1.02 -5.42
C LEU A 323 4.56 0.36 -5.87
N LEU A 324 3.71 1.15 -6.52
CA LEU A 324 4.02 2.52 -6.93
C LEU A 324 4.38 3.40 -5.72
N THR A 325 3.59 3.35 -4.65
CA THR A 325 3.86 4.12 -3.43
C THR A 325 5.19 3.73 -2.78
N LEU A 326 5.49 2.43 -2.71
CA LEU A 326 6.75 1.91 -2.17
C LEU A 326 7.95 2.29 -3.04
N THR A 327 7.81 2.28 -4.37
CA THR A 327 8.88 2.70 -5.30
C THR A 327 9.16 4.20 -5.17
N ILE A 328 8.14 5.05 -5.07
CA ILE A 328 8.31 6.49 -4.84
C ILE A 328 8.98 6.74 -3.49
N ALA A 329 8.56 6.04 -2.41
CA ALA A 329 9.19 6.12 -1.09
C ALA A 329 10.66 5.69 -1.12
N GLY A 330 10.99 4.63 -1.84
CA GLY A 330 12.35 4.16 -2.04
C GLY A 330 13.24 5.16 -2.79
N VAL A 331 12.73 5.74 -3.87
CA VAL A 331 13.44 6.75 -4.67
C VAL A 331 13.68 8.02 -3.85
N THR A 332 12.66 8.50 -3.11
CA THR A 332 12.82 9.68 -2.22
C THR A 332 13.84 9.44 -1.12
N LEU A 333 13.86 8.27 -0.52
CA LEU A 333 14.84 7.91 0.51
C LEU A 333 16.26 7.85 -0.09
N PHE A 334 16.42 7.26 -1.26
CA PHE A 334 17.70 7.22 -1.97
C PHE A 334 18.23 8.62 -2.30
N LEU A 335 17.38 9.50 -2.85
CA LEU A 335 17.73 10.89 -3.12
C LEU A 335 18.09 11.65 -1.84
N ALA A 336 17.38 11.43 -0.76
CA ALA A 336 17.68 12.04 0.55
C ALA A 336 19.06 11.63 1.07
N VAL A 337 19.44 10.37 0.94
CA VAL A 337 20.79 9.88 1.31
C VAL A 337 21.86 10.55 0.43
N LEU A 338 21.62 10.63 -0.88
CA LEU A 338 22.54 11.26 -1.82
C LEU A 338 22.74 12.75 -1.50
N ILE A 339 21.65 13.48 -1.32
CA ILE A 339 21.68 14.92 -0.97
C ILE A 339 22.37 15.13 0.36
N SER A 340 22.05 14.33 1.41
CA SER A 340 22.69 14.40 2.71
C SER A 340 24.19 14.20 2.63
N PHE A 341 24.64 13.26 1.81
CA PHE A 341 26.06 13.01 1.58
C PHE A 341 26.76 14.18 0.89
N LEU A 342 26.15 14.75 -0.16
CA LEU A 342 26.68 15.90 -0.87
C LEU A 342 26.74 17.15 0.01
N LEU A 343 25.67 17.43 0.73
CA LEU A 343 25.55 18.58 1.64
C LEU A 343 26.55 18.48 2.79
N SER A 344 26.65 17.30 3.37
CA SER A 344 27.61 17.01 4.44
C SER A 344 29.05 17.26 3.99
N ARG A 345 29.39 16.92 2.73
CA ARG A 345 30.72 17.22 2.16
C ARG A 345 30.95 18.72 2.00
N LYS A 346 29.93 19.48 1.56
CA LYS A 346 30.04 20.93 1.38
C LYS A 346 30.16 21.70 2.70
N ILE A 347 29.42 21.30 3.73
CA ILE A 347 29.38 22.01 5.01
C ILE A 347 30.59 21.65 5.92
N THR A 348 31.00 20.38 5.96
CA THR A 348 32.02 19.93 6.89
C THR A 348 33.42 20.44 6.54
N LYS A 349 33.72 20.66 5.23
CA LYS A 349 35.04 21.17 4.81
C LYS A 349 35.33 22.57 5.33
N PRO A 350 34.49 23.61 5.11
CA PRO A 350 34.76 24.96 5.61
C PRO A 350 34.69 25.01 7.12
N LEU A 351 33.79 24.25 7.77
CA LEU A 351 33.68 24.20 9.22
C LEU A 351 34.96 23.65 9.87
N ALA A 352 35.58 22.64 9.28
CA ALA A 352 36.84 22.09 9.78
C ALA A 352 37.98 23.13 9.72
N VAL A 353 38.03 23.93 8.65
CA VAL A 353 39.04 25.00 8.53
C VAL A 353 38.81 26.12 9.55
N VAL A 354 37.54 26.50 9.77
CA VAL A 354 37.21 27.51 10.78
C VAL A 354 37.55 27.03 12.21
N MET A 355 37.21 25.76 12.50
CA MET A 355 37.55 25.14 13.80
C MET A 355 39.06 25.08 14.03
N ASP A 356 39.84 24.74 13.01
CA ASP A 356 41.30 24.64 13.06
C ASP A 356 41.92 26.04 13.32
N ASN A 357 41.44 27.05 12.58
CA ASN A 357 41.85 28.45 12.80
C ASN A 357 41.50 28.99 14.19
N LEU A 358 40.31 28.62 14.70
CA LEU A 358 39.91 28.99 16.07
C LEU A 358 40.78 28.29 17.12
N HIS A 359 41.14 27.04 16.89
CA HIS A 359 41.98 26.27 17.78
C HIS A 359 43.41 26.84 17.81
N GLN A 360 43.97 27.14 16.63
CA GLN A 360 45.28 27.77 16.54
C GLN A 360 45.33 29.15 17.25
N ARG A 361 44.25 29.94 17.12
CA ARG A 361 44.14 31.23 17.83
C ARG A 361 44.01 31.09 19.36
N ALA A 362 43.53 29.95 19.84
CA ALA A 362 43.38 29.64 21.24
C ALA A 362 44.66 29.03 21.86
N GLU A 363 45.54 28.44 21.04
CA GLU A 363 46.76 27.79 21.50
C GLU A 363 47.97 28.72 21.58
N TYR A 364 47.98 29.81 20.80
CA TYR A 364 49.10 30.73 20.73
C TYR A 364 48.73 32.11 21.22
N ASP A 365 49.66 32.70 21.96
CA ASP A 365 49.59 34.11 22.33
C ASP A 365 49.74 35.00 21.07
N LEU A 366 48.73 35.84 20.81
CA LEU A 366 48.62 36.61 19.59
C LEU A 366 49.72 37.64 19.40
N LEU A 367 50.36 38.07 20.47
CA LEU A 367 51.42 39.08 20.46
C LEU A 367 52.79 38.45 20.13
N THR A 368 53.15 37.38 20.84
CA THR A 368 54.48 36.77 20.75
C THR A 368 54.56 35.57 19.82
N ASN A 369 53.40 35.04 19.35
CA ASN A 369 53.31 33.81 18.61
C ASN A 369 53.99 32.58 19.26
N LEU A 370 54.04 32.60 20.58
CA LEU A 370 54.42 31.47 21.43
C LEU A 370 53.17 30.80 21.96
N LEU A 371 53.28 29.57 22.49
CA LEU A 371 52.13 28.93 23.13
C LEU A 371 51.63 29.81 24.28
N ASP A 372 50.33 29.90 24.48
CA ASP A 372 49.75 30.51 25.65
C ASP A 372 50.08 29.68 26.89
N LYS A 373 49.90 30.27 28.06
CA LYS A 373 50.25 29.62 29.33
C LYS A 373 49.67 28.23 29.48
N LYS A 374 48.36 28.09 29.21
CA LYS A 374 47.64 26.84 29.37
C LYS A 374 48.13 25.77 28.42
N THR A 375 48.27 26.12 27.17
CA THR A 375 48.73 25.21 26.11
C THR A 375 50.17 24.80 26.34
N PHE A 376 51.01 25.74 26.80
CA PHE A 376 52.38 25.44 27.16
C PHE A 376 52.46 24.40 28.29
N GLU A 377 51.72 24.62 29.39
CA GLU A 377 51.65 23.70 30.53
C GLU A 377 51.18 22.30 30.08
N GLU A 378 50.11 22.23 29.30
CA GLU A 378 49.58 20.96 28.75
C GLU A 378 50.60 20.24 27.84
N HIS A 379 51.36 20.96 27.05
CA HIS A 379 52.40 20.38 26.19
C HIS A 379 53.60 19.87 27.02
N VAL A 380 54.00 20.62 28.04
CA VAL A 380 55.08 20.21 28.96
C VAL A 380 54.68 18.96 29.73
N ASP A 381 53.47 18.92 30.32
CA ASP A 381 52.97 17.77 31.07
C ASP A 381 52.90 16.52 30.19
N ARG A 382 52.40 16.68 28.94
CA ARG A 382 52.35 15.58 27.98
C ARG A 382 53.73 15.05 27.62
N TYR A 383 54.68 15.97 27.44
CA TYR A 383 56.05 15.64 27.16
C TYR A 383 56.71 14.90 28.34
N LEU A 384 56.60 15.43 29.53
CA LEU A 384 57.14 14.80 30.75
C LEU A 384 56.52 13.43 31.01
N SER A 385 55.24 13.27 30.74
CA SER A 385 54.56 11.99 30.89
C SER A 385 55.06 10.94 29.87
N SER A 386 55.64 11.38 28.75
CA SER A 386 56.18 10.50 27.70
C SER A 386 57.69 10.24 27.84
N CYS A 387 58.36 10.93 28.75
CA CYS A 387 59.80 10.79 28.99
C CYS A 387 60.10 9.48 29.73
N GLY A 388 61.02 8.67 29.18
CA GLY A 388 61.60 7.53 29.83
C GLY A 388 62.75 7.96 30.78
N PRO A 389 63.22 7.04 31.64
CA PRO A 389 64.24 7.34 32.67
C PRO A 389 65.59 7.74 32.07
N GLU A 390 65.84 7.50 30.85
CA GLU A 390 67.09 7.84 30.11
C GLU A 390 67.03 9.21 29.40
N MET A 391 65.88 9.89 29.46
CA MET A 391 65.73 11.19 28.79
C MET A 391 65.94 12.34 29.75
N SER A 392 66.79 13.32 29.37
CA SER A 392 66.95 14.58 30.09
C SER A 392 66.35 15.76 29.34
N CYS A 393 65.74 16.64 30.07
CA CYS A 393 65.19 17.90 29.54
C CYS A 393 65.67 19.08 30.37
N SER A 394 65.77 20.23 29.74
CA SER A 394 66.10 21.50 30.40
C SER A 394 64.90 22.40 30.34
N TYR A 395 64.60 23.04 31.49
CA TYR A 395 63.58 24.06 31.60
C TYR A 395 64.26 25.42 31.80
N LEU A 396 63.93 26.35 30.87
CA LEU A 396 64.43 27.74 30.99
C LEU A 396 63.26 28.68 31.27
N GLN A 397 63.47 29.54 32.25
CA GLN A 397 62.58 30.66 32.54
C GLN A 397 63.33 31.96 32.22
N ILE A 398 62.70 32.77 31.33
CA ILE A 398 63.29 34.02 30.86
C ILE A 398 62.39 35.17 31.33
N ASP A 399 62.92 36.17 31.90
CA ASP A 399 62.25 37.40 32.31
C ASP A 399 62.92 38.63 31.74
N LEU A 400 62.14 39.65 31.40
CA LEU A 400 62.63 40.86 30.78
C LEU A 400 62.89 41.89 31.88
N ASP A 401 64.18 42.19 32.10
CA ASP A 401 64.61 43.22 33.09
C ASP A 401 64.07 44.58 32.69
N ASN A 402 63.52 45.30 33.68
CA ASN A 402 63.00 46.66 33.55
C ASN A 402 61.88 46.83 32.48
N PHE A 403 61.14 45.77 32.09
CA PHE A 403 60.07 45.84 31.09
C PHE A 403 58.98 46.86 31.50
N LYS A 404 58.68 46.95 32.79
CA LYS A 404 57.74 47.96 33.29
C LYS A 404 58.21 49.38 32.97
N ASN A 405 59.53 49.68 33.09
CA ASN A 405 60.08 50.98 32.80
C ASN A 405 59.97 51.32 31.29
N ILE A 406 60.10 50.33 30.43
CA ILE A 406 59.83 50.48 28.98
C ILE A 406 58.40 50.91 28.74
N ASN A 407 57.43 50.23 29.38
CA ASN A 407 56.01 50.55 29.21
C ASN A 407 55.70 51.96 29.77
N ASP A 408 56.26 52.29 30.94
CA ASP A 408 56.04 53.58 31.62
C ASP A 408 56.72 54.78 30.89
N THR A 409 57.80 54.51 30.17
CA THR A 409 58.57 55.58 29.47
C THR A 409 58.19 55.73 28.01
N CYS A 410 57.98 54.62 27.31
CA CYS A 410 57.76 54.58 25.87
C CYS A 410 56.29 54.20 25.46
N GLY A 411 55.49 53.85 26.46
CA GLY A 411 54.11 53.46 26.26
C GLY A 411 53.92 51.95 25.92
N HIS A 412 52.72 51.45 26.14
CA HIS A 412 52.40 50.04 26.00
C HIS A 412 52.59 49.52 24.57
N ALA A 413 52.39 50.35 23.53
CA ALA A 413 52.61 49.96 22.17
C ALA A 413 54.05 49.52 21.88
N VAL A 414 55.04 50.26 22.43
CA VAL A 414 56.48 49.93 22.33
C VAL A 414 56.77 48.66 23.18
N GLY A 415 56.15 48.50 24.34
CA GLY A 415 56.23 47.27 25.12
C GLY A 415 55.70 46.03 24.37
N ASP A 416 54.66 46.21 23.69
CA ASP A 416 54.11 45.15 22.83
C ASP A 416 55.05 44.78 21.66
N GLU A 417 55.71 45.74 21.02
CA GLU A 417 56.71 45.47 20.00
C GLU A 417 57.91 44.73 20.56
N VAL A 418 58.37 45.10 21.84
CA VAL A 418 59.42 44.36 22.48
C VAL A 418 59.04 42.91 22.76
N LEU A 419 57.86 42.70 23.29
CA LEU A 419 57.34 41.31 23.53
C LEU A 419 57.25 40.50 22.23
N ALA A 420 56.75 41.08 21.15
CA ALA A 420 56.70 40.45 19.84
C ALA A 420 58.11 40.11 19.33
N SER A 421 59.08 41.04 19.52
CA SER A 421 60.48 40.82 19.10
C SER A 421 61.10 39.68 19.89
N VAL A 422 60.88 39.63 21.23
CA VAL A 422 61.36 38.53 22.08
C VAL A 422 60.73 37.20 21.65
N GLY A 423 59.42 37.15 21.32
CA GLY A 423 58.76 35.96 20.80
C GLY A 423 59.41 35.47 19.49
N ALA A 424 59.71 36.40 18.59
CA ALA A 424 60.37 36.08 17.32
C ALA A 424 61.82 35.58 17.55
N LEU A 425 62.57 36.22 18.46
CA LEU A 425 63.92 35.80 18.85
C LEU A 425 63.93 34.37 19.43
N LEU A 426 63.02 34.06 20.33
CA LEU A 426 62.91 32.73 20.92
C LEU A 426 62.53 31.66 19.85
N ASN A 427 61.63 32.02 18.94
CA ASN A 427 61.26 31.11 17.82
C ASN A 427 62.40 30.82 16.87
N SER A 428 63.33 31.79 16.72
CA SER A 428 64.52 31.63 15.84
C SER A 428 65.69 30.97 16.54
N THR A 429 65.82 31.13 17.87
CA THR A 429 66.98 30.66 18.66
C THR A 429 66.82 29.18 19.03
N PHE A 430 65.62 28.79 19.42
CA PHE A 430 65.32 27.42 19.86
C PHE A 430 64.83 26.56 18.70
N ARG A 431 65.02 25.25 18.81
CA ARG A 431 64.62 24.30 17.79
C ARG A 431 63.12 24.29 17.62
N LYS A 432 62.66 23.85 16.44
CA LYS A 432 61.22 23.78 16.13
C LYS A 432 60.45 22.85 17.08
N ASP A 433 61.12 21.82 17.55
CA ASP A 433 60.50 20.79 18.44
C ASP A 433 60.57 21.20 19.94
N ASP A 434 61.30 22.29 20.28
CA ASP A 434 61.30 22.79 21.62
C ASP A 434 59.96 23.48 21.97
N ILE A 435 59.43 23.21 23.16
CA ILE A 435 58.17 23.78 23.63
C ILE A 435 58.43 25.21 24.16
N LYS A 436 57.81 26.19 23.52
CA LYS A 436 58.01 27.61 23.88
C LYS A 436 56.66 28.24 24.18
N GLY A 437 56.53 28.89 25.35
CA GLY A 437 55.28 29.50 25.78
C GLY A 437 55.46 30.80 26.54
N ARG A 438 54.46 31.67 26.48
CA ARG A 438 54.31 32.87 27.27
C ARG A 438 53.43 32.61 28.48
N ILE A 439 53.93 32.89 29.70
CA ILE A 439 53.20 32.62 30.93
C ILE A 439 52.73 33.90 31.62
N GLY A 440 53.33 35.06 31.31
CA GLY A 440 52.96 36.33 31.87
C GLY A 440 53.26 37.48 30.96
#